data_cccb94c2d6d4d4440fcbb96e48182481
#
_entry.id   cccb94c2d6d4d4440fcbb96e48182481
#
_cell.length_a   1.000
_cell.length_b   1.000
_cell.length_c   1.000
_cell.angle_alpha   90.00
_cell.angle_beta   90.00
_cell.angle_gamma   90.00
#
_symmetry.space_group_name_H-M   'P 1'
#
loop_
_entity.id
_entity.type
_entity.pdbx_description
1 polymer ?
#
loop_
_entity_poly.entity_id
_entity_poly.type
_entity_poly.pdbx_seq_one_letter_code
_entity_poly.pdbx_strand_id
1 'polypeptide(L)'
;MKKDDYGIIGGSELLISYGRHTPWNNINILRSYEDAMSQTKTGNHWSSTENSSNNAWNVNFNSGNTNNNNKNNNNVVRPAVAHDSEWTALRETIQTAYIDCCKGKSSSRQCLDYIPHADEDLDVLTDELMNGTYTPDTSTCFLVKYPKLREVFAAAFRDRVIHHWIILRLEPLFEQICHKQGNVTHNCRKGFGTKTAVLSVQKGIKKVTNNYRCNATIFKGDLVGFFMSIPQRRMCDKLKEFINAQYHGDYKEMLLWLVEIVVMHRPEKNCMFNSNPEDWVGLQANKSLFRCEEGRGMPIGNLTTQQFANFYMAEFDGYVLQCLQAHKHQMRRQKKRFRWSYSRFVDDFIIVCNDKEFLMNLVNKCDEKLLEMGLSLHKHKRYIQPANHGVMFVGTYIHNGRNYLSNRTIGRFEERVHGFIKYLNEHEKEITITELEHIRDTINSYLGFCKGRQTYRFRKRIVGQFILQCQKYFFRSAHYNKIKLRRKFRPIFK
;
A
#
# COMPACT_ATOMS: atom_id res chain seq x y z
N MET A 1 6.31 -45.35 -13.00
CA MET A 1 6.51 -43.90 -13.04
C MET A 1 7.67 -43.58 -13.96
N LYS A 2 7.53 -42.67 -14.90
CA LYS A 2 8.61 -42.32 -15.83
C LYS A 2 9.59 -41.37 -15.14
N LYS A 3 10.88 -41.49 -15.44
CA LYS A 3 11.97 -40.70 -14.88
C LYS A 3 11.81 -39.19 -15.16
N ASP A 4 11.01 -38.87 -16.17
CA ASP A 4 10.79 -37.51 -16.66
C ASP A 4 9.81 -36.70 -15.80
N ASP A 5 9.18 -37.33 -14.78
CA ASP A 5 8.20 -36.70 -13.90
C ASP A 5 8.83 -35.99 -12.68
N TYR A 6 10.16 -35.95 -12.61
CA TYR A 6 10.89 -35.32 -11.49
C TYR A 6 11.72 -34.14 -11.96
N GLY A 7 11.60 -33.05 -11.26
CA GLY A 7 12.49 -31.89 -11.38
C GLY A 7 13.48 -31.84 -10.22
N ILE A 8 14.68 -31.37 -10.45
CA ILE A 8 15.68 -31.10 -9.41
C ILE A 8 15.63 -29.60 -9.12
N ILE A 9 15.42 -29.24 -7.89
CA ILE A 9 15.45 -27.85 -7.45
C ILE A 9 16.74 -27.61 -6.67
N GLY A 10 17.54 -26.70 -7.23
CA GLY A 10 18.72 -26.09 -6.56
C GLY A 10 19.78 -27.08 -6.14
N GLY A 11 20.99 -26.86 -6.58
CA GLY A 11 22.33 -27.47 -6.33
C GLY A 11 22.55 -28.62 -5.35
N SER A 12 21.52 -29.14 -4.77
CA SER A 12 21.58 -30.21 -3.81
C SER A 12 20.29 -31.04 -3.77
N GLU A 13 19.84 -31.56 -4.98
CA GLU A 13 19.38 -32.93 -4.91
C GLU A 13 17.98 -33.22 -4.41
N LEU A 14 17.09 -32.23 -4.30
CA LEU A 14 15.68 -32.51 -4.05
C LEU A 14 14.97 -32.83 -5.37
N LEU A 15 14.40 -34.02 -5.47
CA LEU A 15 13.56 -34.43 -6.58
C LEU A 15 12.11 -34.01 -6.31
N ILE A 16 11.58 -33.11 -7.12
CA ILE A 16 10.16 -32.72 -7.10
C ILE A 16 9.47 -33.29 -8.33
N SER A 17 8.31 -33.90 -8.13
CA SER A 17 7.46 -34.37 -9.22
C SER A 17 6.54 -33.27 -9.73
N TYR A 18 6.50 -33.08 -11.06
CA TYR A 18 5.59 -32.14 -11.74
C TYR A 18 4.45 -32.85 -12.49
N GLY A 19 4.27 -34.14 -12.31
CA GLY A 19 3.29 -34.95 -13.06
C GLY A 19 1.82 -34.66 -12.68
N ARG A 20 0.99 -34.33 -13.66
CA ARG A 20 -0.46 -34.04 -13.45
C ARG A 20 -1.31 -35.26 -13.07
N HIS A 21 -0.78 -36.49 -13.11
CA HIS A 21 -1.54 -37.72 -12.89
C HIS A 21 -0.81 -38.77 -12.05
N THR A 22 0.09 -38.37 -11.19
CA THR A 22 0.78 -39.29 -10.32
C THR A 22 0.30 -39.08 -8.88
N PRO A 23 0.22 -40.14 -8.05
CA PRO A 23 -0.05 -40.06 -6.62
C PRO A 23 0.94 -39.19 -5.84
N TRP A 24 1.90 -38.58 -6.52
CA TRP A 24 2.99 -37.74 -6.03
C TRP A 24 2.60 -36.31 -5.67
N ASN A 25 1.37 -35.91 -5.89
CA ASN A 25 0.88 -34.63 -5.40
C ASN A 25 1.12 -34.43 -3.91
N ASN A 26 1.30 -35.54 -3.17
CA ASN A 26 1.60 -35.50 -1.73
C ASN A 26 3.10 -35.45 -1.41
N ILE A 27 4.01 -35.65 -2.37
CA ILE A 27 5.46 -35.58 -2.14
C ILE A 27 5.99 -34.16 -2.22
N ASN A 28 5.25 -33.26 -2.78
CA ASN A 28 5.54 -31.82 -2.67
C ASN A 28 5.57 -31.34 -1.22
N ILE A 29 5.39 -32.22 -0.29
CA ILE A 29 5.27 -32.02 1.14
C ILE A 29 6.48 -32.60 1.90
N LEU A 30 7.58 -32.90 1.27
CA LEU A 30 8.85 -33.03 1.98
C LEU A 30 9.31 -31.63 2.40
N ARG A 31 8.66 -31.20 3.47
CA ARG A 31 9.02 -30.01 4.21
C ARG A 31 10.22 -30.32 5.03
N SER A 32 10.85 -29.55 5.65
CA SER A 32 12.09 -29.81 6.35
C SER A 32 13.09 -30.56 5.47
N TYR A 33 13.22 -30.02 4.24
CA TYR A 33 14.31 -30.46 3.38
C TYR A 33 15.65 -30.47 4.12
N GLU A 34 15.91 -29.43 4.91
CA GLU A 34 17.09 -29.35 5.76
C GLU A 34 17.09 -30.43 6.84
N ASP A 35 15.97 -30.71 7.49
CA ASP A 35 15.85 -31.81 8.45
C ASP A 35 15.97 -33.17 7.77
N ALA A 36 15.40 -33.30 6.57
CA ALA A 36 15.59 -34.50 5.77
C ALA A 36 17.05 -34.70 5.36
N MET A 37 17.74 -33.64 4.96
CA MET A 37 19.13 -33.69 4.54
C MET A 37 20.11 -33.75 5.70
N SER A 38 19.81 -33.15 6.85
CA SER A 38 20.70 -33.18 8.02
C SER A 38 20.78 -34.57 8.66
N GLN A 39 19.72 -35.35 8.59
CA GLN A 39 19.65 -36.68 9.24
C GLN A 39 19.99 -37.84 8.32
N THR A 40 19.93 -37.67 6.99
CA THR A 40 20.24 -38.75 6.04
C THR A 40 20.88 -38.24 4.79
N LYS A 41 22.17 -38.05 4.86
CA LYS A 41 22.97 -37.72 3.67
C LYS A 41 23.17 -38.91 2.72
N THR A 42 22.76 -40.11 3.10
CA THR A 42 23.05 -41.32 2.35
C THR A 42 21.89 -42.34 2.45
N GLY A 43 21.68 -43.13 1.42
CA GLY A 43 20.79 -44.29 1.44
C GLY A 43 19.48 -44.13 0.67
N ASN A 44 18.69 -45.19 0.70
CA ASN A 44 17.38 -45.27 0.05
C ASN A 44 16.27 -44.97 1.02
N HIS A 45 15.32 -44.15 0.61
CA HIS A 45 14.13 -43.80 1.38
C HIS A 45 12.85 -44.20 0.63
N TRP A 46 11.88 -44.73 1.38
CA TRP A 46 10.60 -45.08 0.82
C TRP A 46 9.82 -43.83 0.42
N SER A 47 9.17 -43.94 -0.72
CA SER A 47 8.13 -42.97 -1.08
C SER A 47 6.77 -43.43 -0.52
N SER A 48 5.81 -42.52 -0.48
CA SER A 48 4.43 -42.84 -0.15
C SER A 48 3.69 -43.61 -1.25
N THR A 49 4.35 -43.85 -2.41
CA THR A 49 3.71 -44.45 -3.56
C THR A 49 4.03 -45.94 -3.64
N GLU A 50 3.01 -46.75 -3.66
CA GLU A 50 3.12 -48.18 -3.93
C GLU A 50 3.23 -48.41 -5.43
N ASN A 51 4.13 -49.35 -5.82
CA ASN A 51 4.22 -49.81 -7.19
C ASN A 51 3.43 -51.11 -7.41
N SER A 52 3.34 -51.94 -6.37
CA SER A 52 2.56 -53.17 -6.33
C SER A 52 2.26 -53.59 -4.91
N SER A 53 1.51 -54.66 -4.71
CA SER A 53 1.25 -55.24 -3.37
C SER A 53 2.51 -55.50 -2.55
N ASN A 54 3.63 -55.82 -3.22
CA ASN A 54 4.88 -56.23 -2.56
C ASN A 54 5.99 -55.20 -2.70
N ASN A 55 5.87 -54.25 -3.61
CA ASN A 55 6.92 -53.27 -3.94
C ASN A 55 6.44 -51.83 -3.79
N ALA A 56 7.34 -50.97 -3.33
CA ALA A 56 7.13 -49.53 -3.26
C ALA A 56 8.33 -48.81 -3.90
N TRP A 57 8.07 -47.59 -4.35
CA TRP A 57 9.12 -46.73 -4.85
C TRP A 57 9.97 -46.20 -3.69
N ASN A 58 11.28 -46.13 -3.88
CA ASN A 58 12.16 -45.42 -3.00
C ASN A 58 13.02 -44.39 -3.76
N VAL A 59 13.58 -43.44 -3.03
CA VAL A 59 14.49 -42.42 -3.56
C VAL A 59 15.86 -42.62 -2.91
N ASN A 60 16.89 -42.73 -3.73
CA ASN A 60 18.27 -42.76 -3.26
C ASN A 60 18.81 -41.33 -3.22
N PHE A 61 19.05 -40.82 -2.05
CA PHE A 61 19.55 -39.44 -1.89
C PHE A 61 20.99 -39.21 -2.30
N ASN A 62 21.79 -40.27 -2.48
CA ASN A 62 23.16 -40.13 -3.00
C ASN A 62 23.20 -39.90 -4.52
N SER A 63 22.27 -40.49 -5.26
CA SER A 63 22.30 -40.44 -6.73
C SER A 63 21.10 -39.73 -7.33
N GLY A 64 20.11 -39.34 -6.52
CA GLY A 64 18.85 -38.80 -7.01
C GLY A 64 17.98 -39.78 -7.79
N ASN A 65 18.32 -41.06 -7.81
CA ASN A 65 17.58 -42.05 -8.57
C ASN A 65 16.39 -42.61 -7.80
N THR A 66 15.33 -42.90 -8.52
CA THR A 66 14.17 -43.63 -7.97
C THR A 66 14.28 -45.12 -8.36
N ASN A 67 14.08 -45.96 -7.41
CA ASN A 67 14.10 -47.42 -7.62
C ASN A 67 12.80 -48.04 -7.07
N ASN A 68 12.43 -49.15 -7.69
CA ASN A 68 11.32 -49.98 -7.21
C ASN A 68 11.92 -51.12 -6.34
N ASN A 69 11.60 -51.12 -5.08
CA ASN A 69 12.11 -52.12 -4.13
C ASN A 69 10.99 -52.85 -3.40
N ASN A 70 11.33 -54.07 -2.98
CA ASN A 70 10.44 -54.86 -2.11
C ASN A 70 10.25 -54.11 -0.78
N LYS A 71 9.00 -54.08 -0.28
CA LYS A 71 8.62 -53.42 0.97
C LYS A 71 9.32 -53.98 2.22
N ASN A 72 9.87 -55.18 2.10
CA ASN A 72 10.63 -55.81 3.19
C ASN A 72 12.08 -55.32 3.30
N ASN A 73 12.56 -54.48 2.41
CA ASN A 73 13.90 -53.93 2.53
C ASN A 73 13.98 -52.89 3.64
N ASN A 74 15.09 -52.85 4.36
CA ASN A 74 15.34 -51.92 5.46
C ASN A 74 15.70 -50.51 4.96
N ASN A 75 14.75 -49.87 4.32
CA ASN A 75 14.90 -48.47 3.92
C ASN A 75 14.31 -47.55 5.02
N VAL A 76 14.86 -46.41 5.18
CA VAL A 76 14.37 -45.43 6.17
C VAL A 76 13.02 -44.89 5.72
N VAL A 77 12.02 -45.03 6.59
CA VAL A 77 10.71 -44.40 6.40
C VAL A 77 10.75 -43.03 7.07
N ARG A 78 10.54 -41.99 6.30
CA ARG A 78 10.31 -40.66 6.85
C ARG A 78 8.86 -40.32 6.68
N PRO A 79 8.20 -39.91 7.74
CA PRO A 79 6.85 -39.43 7.63
C PRO A 79 6.87 -38.16 6.76
N ALA A 80 6.23 -38.22 5.60
CA ALA A 80 5.79 -36.99 4.96
C ALA A 80 4.69 -36.39 5.82
N VAL A 81 4.81 -35.15 6.23
CA VAL A 81 3.70 -34.46 6.88
C VAL A 81 2.64 -34.28 5.82
N ALA A 82 1.58 -35.07 5.88
CA ALA A 82 0.39 -34.86 5.07
C ALA A 82 -0.36 -33.69 5.69
N HIS A 83 -0.30 -32.52 5.06
CA HIS A 83 -1.23 -31.46 5.36
C HIS A 83 -2.61 -31.85 4.86
N ASP A 84 -3.62 -31.59 5.66
CA ASP A 84 -5.00 -31.75 5.24
C ASP A 84 -5.33 -30.78 4.08
N SER A 85 -6.47 -31.02 3.45
CA SER A 85 -6.91 -30.18 2.34
C SER A 85 -7.13 -28.72 2.74
N GLU A 86 -7.49 -28.47 4.00
CA GLU A 86 -7.76 -27.15 4.54
C GLU A 86 -6.46 -26.35 4.70
N TRP A 87 -5.41 -26.97 5.23
CA TRP A 87 -4.10 -26.36 5.31
C TRP A 87 -3.57 -25.96 3.93
N THR A 88 -3.65 -26.88 2.96
CA THR A 88 -3.19 -26.63 1.59
C THR A 88 -3.95 -25.46 0.95
N ALA A 89 -5.27 -25.43 1.11
CA ALA A 89 -6.10 -24.35 0.60
C ALA A 89 -5.75 -22.99 1.26
N LEU A 90 -5.54 -22.96 2.57
CA LEU A 90 -5.11 -21.74 3.26
C LEU A 90 -3.74 -21.27 2.75
N ARG A 91 -2.78 -22.20 2.64
CA ARG A 91 -1.40 -21.92 2.15
C ARG A 91 -1.40 -21.28 0.77
N GLU A 92 -2.26 -21.73 -0.15
CA GLU A 92 -2.42 -21.14 -1.47
C GLU A 92 -2.91 -19.69 -1.40
N THR A 93 -3.82 -19.40 -0.47
CA THR A 93 -4.30 -18.02 -0.29
C THR A 93 -3.21 -17.11 0.28
N ILE A 94 -2.36 -17.62 1.17
CA ILE A 94 -1.22 -16.89 1.75
C ILE A 94 -0.17 -16.66 0.66
N GLN A 95 0.11 -17.66 -0.19
CA GLN A 95 0.98 -17.51 -1.36
C GLN A 95 0.50 -16.40 -2.29
N THR A 96 -0.81 -16.32 -2.54
CA THR A 96 -1.41 -15.24 -3.33
C THR A 96 -1.16 -13.88 -2.70
N ALA A 97 -1.29 -13.76 -1.38
CA ALA A 97 -1.00 -12.54 -0.63
C ALA A 97 0.48 -12.16 -0.67
N TYR A 98 1.38 -13.13 -0.59
CA TYR A 98 2.83 -12.94 -0.75
C TYR A 98 3.17 -12.38 -2.14
N ILE A 99 2.63 -12.99 -3.19
CA ILE A 99 2.82 -12.52 -4.57
C ILE A 99 2.31 -11.08 -4.71
N ASP A 100 1.15 -10.76 -4.12
CA ASP A 100 0.60 -9.40 -4.15
C ASP A 100 1.48 -8.42 -3.34
N CYS A 101 2.04 -8.83 -2.21
CA CYS A 101 2.97 -8.05 -1.40
C CYS A 101 4.25 -7.68 -2.18
N CYS A 102 4.76 -8.58 -3.01
CA CYS A 102 5.95 -8.39 -3.83
C CYS A 102 5.72 -7.47 -5.04
N LYS A 103 4.48 -7.26 -5.49
CA LYS A 103 4.19 -6.45 -6.68
C LYS A 103 4.73 -5.03 -6.56
N GLY A 104 5.58 -4.64 -7.50
CA GLY A 104 6.21 -3.33 -7.56
C GLY A 104 7.27 -3.06 -6.48
N LYS A 105 7.64 -4.06 -5.70
CA LYS A 105 8.66 -4.00 -4.64
C LYS A 105 9.72 -5.09 -4.75
N SER A 106 9.69 -5.91 -5.80
CA SER A 106 10.58 -7.06 -5.99
C SER A 106 12.09 -6.72 -5.97
N SER A 107 12.45 -5.46 -6.22
CA SER A 107 13.83 -4.96 -6.13
C SER A 107 14.15 -4.29 -4.79
N SER A 108 13.23 -4.23 -3.85
CA SER A 108 13.50 -3.69 -2.52
C SER A 108 14.32 -4.69 -1.71
N ARG A 109 15.29 -4.18 -0.91
CA ARG A 109 16.15 -5.03 -0.08
C ARG A 109 15.35 -6.01 0.77
N GLN A 110 14.30 -5.55 1.44
CA GLN A 110 13.48 -6.40 2.31
C GLN A 110 12.75 -7.52 1.55
N CYS A 111 12.36 -7.29 0.28
CA CYS A 111 11.77 -8.35 -0.54
C CYS A 111 12.85 -9.34 -0.99
N LEU A 112 14.02 -8.84 -1.39
CA LEU A 112 15.15 -9.69 -1.81
C LEU A 112 15.68 -10.54 -0.66
N ASP A 113 15.75 -9.99 0.55
CA ASP A 113 16.18 -10.70 1.74
C ASP A 113 15.18 -11.79 2.18
N TYR A 114 13.88 -11.62 1.86
CA TYR A 114 12.81 -12.56 2.23
C TYR A 114 12.67 -13.73 1.23
N ILE A 115 12.91 -13.50 -0.07
CA ILE A 115 12.68 -14.50 -1.14
C ILE A 115 13.35 -15.86 -0.85
N PRO A 116 14.61 -15.95 -0.38
CA PRO A 116 15.27 -17.24 -0.16
C PRO A 116 14.57 -18.15 0.87
N HIS A 117 13.88 -17.57 1.84
CA HIS A 117 13.20 -18.29 2.95
C HIS A 117 11.68 -18.22 2.85
N ALA A 118 11.15 -17.70 1.73
CA ALA A 118 9.73 -17.38 1.61
C ALA A 118 8.83 -18.61 1.80
N ASP A 119 9.16 -19.75 1.22
CA ASP A 119 8.32 -20.94 1.30
C ASP A 119 8.23 -21.48 2.72
N GLU A 120 9.37 -21.56 3.43
CA GLU A 120 9.43 -22.00 4.83
C GLU A 120 8.67 -21.02 5.74
N ASP A 121 8.90 -19.73 5.60
CA ASP A 121 8.20 -18.72 6.39
C ASP A 121 6.69 -18.72 6.16
N LEU A 122 6.25 -18.94 4.91
CA LEU A 122 4.82 -19.01 4.58
C LEU A 122 4.18 -20.31 5.10
N ASP A 123 4.94 -21.39 5.20
CA ASP A 123 4.52 -22.63 5.81
C ASP A 123 4.29 -22.46 7.31
N VAL A 124 5.30 -21.92 8.01
CA VAL A 124 5.20 -21.57 9.44
C VAL A 124 4.03 -20.63 9.68
N LEU A 125 3.87 -19.62 8.83
CA LEU A 125 2.76 -18.67 8.92
C LEU A 125 1.40 -19.36 8.75
N THR A 126 1.30 -20.36 7.86
CA THR A 126 0.09 -21.15 7.68
C THR A 126 -0.24 -21.96 8.93
N ASP A 127 0.76 -22.61 9.54
CA ASP A 127 0.61 -23.36 10.77
C ASP A 127 0.16 -22.46 11.94
N GLU A 128 0.78 -21.27 12.07
CA GLU A 128 0.37 -20.30 13.09
C GLU A 128 -1.09 -19.83 12.91
N LEU A 129 -1.53 -19.62 11.69
CA LEU A 129 -2.90 -19.22 11.40
C LEU A 129 -3.90 -20.34 11.67
N MET A 130 -3.58 -21.57 11.29
CA MET A 130 -4.43 -22.74 11.59
C MET A 130 -4.57 -22.99 13.09
N ASN A 131 -3.49 -22.77 13.84
CA ASN A 131 -3.46 -23.00 15.30
C ASN A 131 -3.90 -21.77 16.11
N GLY A 132 -4.18 -20.64 15.48
CA GLY A 132 -4.56 -19.40 16.18
C GLY A 132 -3.42 -18.80 17.04
N THR A 133 -2.17 -19.07 16.69
CA THR A 133 -0.96 -18.66 17.46
C THR A 133 -0.21 -17.48 16.82
N TYR A 134 -0.64 -16.99 15.67
CA TYR A 134 0.02 -15.88 15.00
C TYR A 134 0.09 -14.65 15.90
N THR A 135 1.30 -14.08 15.98
CA THR A 135 1.57 -12.78 16.59
C THR A 135 2.45 -11.93 15.66
N PRO A 136 2.20 -10.61 15.57
CA PRO A 136 3.06 -9.74 14.75
C PRO A 136 4.49 -9.69 15.25
N ASP A 137 5.43 -9.70 14.32
CA ASP A 137 6.85 -9.54 14.58
C ASP A 137 7.23 -8.08 14.89
N THR A 138 8.50 -7.89 15.29
CA THR A 138 9.05 -6.58 15.57
C THR A 138 9.06 -5.69 14.34
N SER A 139 8.39 -4.55 14.44
CA SER A 139 8.36 -3.53 13.37
C SER A 139 9.63 -2.70 13.34
N THR A 140 9.95 -2.14 12.18
CA THR A 140 11.04 -1.15 12.05
C THR A 140 10.46 0.26 12.05
N CYS A 141 10.87 1.09 13.03
CA CYS A 141 10.49 2.49 13.12
C CYS A 141 11.56 3.39 12.50
N PHE A 142 11.16 4.30 11.62
CA PHE A 142 12.03 5.30 11.01
C PHE A 142 11.30 6.58 10.64
N LEU A 143 12.07 7.65 10.41
CA LEU A 143 11.55 8.94 10.03
C LEU A 143 11.72 9.23 8.54
N VAL A 144 10.63 9.63 7.91
CA VAL A 144 10.60 10.21 6.57
C VAL A 144 10.61 11.73 6.70
N LYS A 145 11.71 12.37 6.29
CA LYS A 145 11.90 13.83 6.41
C LYS A 145 11.15 14.63 5.35
N TYR A 146 10.94 14.04 4.17
CA TYR A 146 10.33 14.73 3.01
C TYR A 146 9.10 13.98 2.49
N PRO A 147 8.06 14.68 2.00
CA PRO A 147 7.87 16.15 1.96
C PRO A 147 7.47 16.77 3.29
N LYS A 148 7.14 15.99 4.29
CA LYS A 148 6.84 16.38 5.68
C LYS A 148 7.45 15.33 6.60
N LEU A 149 7.93 15.76 7.74
CA LEU A 149 8.41 14.85 8.79
C LEU A 149 7.27 13.93 9.22
N ARG A 150 7.52 12.61 9.13
CA ARG A 150 6.56 11.56 9.50
C ARG A 150 7.30 10.40 10.13
N GLU A 151 6.74 9.89 11.19
CA GLU A 151 7.12 8.64 11.81
C GLU A 151 6.44 7.48 11.07
N VAL A 152 7.20 6.47 10.70
CA VAL A 152 6.75 5.32 9.91
C VAL A 152 7.13 4.04 10.64
N PHE A 153 6.17 3.14 10.80
CA PHE A 153 6.36 1.79 11.32
C PHE A 153 6.19 0.81 10.17
N ALA A 154 7.28 0.25 9.73
CA ALA A 154 7.26 -0.80 8.72
C ALA A 154 7.16 -2.16 9.41
N ALA A 155 6.07 -2.85 9.24
CA ALA A 155 5.90 -4.22 9.71
C ALA A 155 6.95 -5.16 9.12
N ALA A 156 7.29 -6.24 9.81
CA ALA A 156 8.12 -7.31 9.27
C ALA A 156 7.52 -7.85 7.95
N PHE A 157 8.34 -8.47 7.11
CA PHE A 157 7.86 -8.86 5.78
C PHE A 157 6.73 -9.90 5.86
N ARG A 158 6.83 -10.88 6.77
CA ARG A 158 5.79 -11.88 7.02
C ARG A 158 4.45 -11.22 7.42
N ASP A 159 4.50 -10.22 8.29
CA ASP A 159 3.30 -9.49 8.71
C ASP A 159 2.68 -8.70 7.56
N ARG A 160 3.51 -8.18 6.63
CA ARG A 160 2.98 -7.54 5.42
C ARG A 160 2.22 -8.54 4.54
N VAL A 161 2.62 -9.80 4.51
CA VAL A 161 1.85 -10.86 3.82
C VAL A 161 0.46 -10.96 4.45
N ILE A 162 0.35 -10.96 5.78
CA ILE A 162 -0.94 -10.94 6.50
C ILE A 162 -1.74 -9.68 6.18
N HIS A 163 -1.12 -8.50 6.16
CA HIS A 163 -1.79 -7.25 5.75
C HIS A 163 -2.37 -7.37 4.33
N HIS A 164 -1.62 -7.96 3.40
CA HIS A 164 -2.10 -8.20 2.04
C HIS A 164 -3.22 -9.25 2.01
N TRP A 165 -3.10 -10.33 2.79
CA TRP A 165 -4.12 -11.38 2.91
C TRP A 165 -5.48 -10.82 3.36
N ILE A 166 -5.48 -9.96 4.38
CA ILE A 166 -6.66 -9.26 4.87
C ILE A 166 -7.25 -8.36 3.79
N ILE A 167 -6.41 -7.52 3.15
CA ILE A 167 -6.89 -6.53 2.21
C ILE A 167 -7.38 -7.14 0.90
N LEU A 168 -6.79 -8.21 0.41
CA LEU A 168 -7.30 -8.94 -0.76
C LEU A 168 -8.76 -9.39 -0.58
N ARG A 169 -9.18 -9.69 0.65
CA ARG A 169 -10.55 -10.08 0.98
C ARG A 169 -11.48 -8.89 1.16
N LEU A 170 -10.98 -7.81 1.76
CA LEU A 170 -11.82 -6.66 2.12
C LEU A 170 -11.86 -5.57 1.03
N GLU A 171 -10.84 -5.44 0.18
CA GLU A 171 -10.78 -4.42 -0.88
C GLU A 171 -12.01 -4.41 -1.79
N PRO A 172 -12.52 -5.57 -2.29
CA PRO A 172 -13.72 -5.58 -3.13
C PRO A 172 -14.96 -5.01 -2.41
N LEU A 173 -15.09 -5.27 -1.12
CA LEU A 173 -16.21 -4.78 -0.31
C LEU A 173 -16.06 -3.27 0.00
N PHE A 174 -14.85 -2.80 0.29
CA PHE A 174 -14.57 -1.38 0.47
C PHE A 174 -14.82 -0.59 -0.83
N GLU A 175 -14.46 -1.16 -1.98
CA GLU A 175 -14.75 -0.55 -3.28
C GLU A 175 -16.27 -0.42 -3.54
N GLN A 176 -17.07 -1.41 -3.13
CA GLN A 176 -18.54 -1.30 -3.22
C GLN A 176 -19.08 -0.11 -2.41
N ILE A 177 -18.57 0.16 -1.21
CA ILE A 177 -18.93 1.35 -0.42
C ILE A 177 -18.58 2.61 -1.20
N CYS A 178 -17.34 2.70 -1.70
CA CYS A 178 -16.89 3.85 -2.46
C CYS A 178 -17.75 4.11 -3.70
N HIS A 179 -18.15 3.06 -4.42
CA HIS A 179 -19.03 3.17 -5.58
C HIS A 179 -20.44 3.64 -5.18
N LYS A 180 -21.04 3.07 -4.14
CA LYS A 180 -22.35 3.50 -3.61
C LYS A 180 -22.35 4.97 -3.19
N GLN A 181 -21.22 5.48 -2.70
CA GLN A 181 -21.02 6.87 -2.34
C GLN A 181 -20.61 7.78 -3.52
N GLY A 182 -20.67 7.29 -4.76
CA GLY A 182 -20.37 8.08 -5.95
C GLY A 182 -18.91 8.41 -6.15
N ASN A 183 -18.00 7.58 -5.63
CA ASN A 183 -16.54 7.71 -5.78
C ASN A 183 -15.98 9.05 -5.26
N VAL A 184 -16.47 9.54 -4.13
CA VAL A 184 -16.02 10.82 -3.54
C VAL A 184 -14.62 10.74 -2.95
N THR A 185 -14.16 9.55 -2.55
CA THR A 185 -12.81 9.32 -2.03
C THR A 185 -11.85 8.87 -3.13
N HIS A 186 -10.61 9.40 -3.10
CA HIS A 186 -9.62 9.24 -4.17
C HIS A 186 -8.27 8.69 -3.71
N ASN A 187 -8.13 8.27 -2.45
CA ASN A 187 -6.89 7.70 -1.91
C ASN A 187 -7.01 6.20 -1.71
N CYS A 188 -5.87 5.50 -1.72
CA CYS A 188 -5.76 4.07 -1.44
C CYS A 188 -6.72 3.18 -2.26
N ARG A 189 -6.92 3.50 -3.52
CA ARG A 189 -7.82 2.78 -4.44
C ARG A 189 -7.15 2.59 -5.80
N LYS A 190 -7.35 1.43 -6.43
CA LYS A 190 -6.85 1.16 -7.79
C LYS A 190 -7.51 2.10 -8.82
N GLY A 191 -6.71 2.75 -9.65
CA GLY A 191 -7.19 3.72 -10.64
C GLY A 191 -7.48 5.13 -10.09
N PHE A 192 -7.43 5.33 -8.78
CA PHE A 192 -7.60 6.63 -8.13
C PHE A 192 -6.27 7.18 -7.60
N GLY A 193 -6.22 8.46 -7.28
CA GLY A 193 -5.03 9.12 -6.75
C GLY A 193 -5.13 10.64 -6.83
N THR A 194 -4.03 11.34 -6.64
CA THR A 194 -3.99 12.80 -6.64
C THR A 194 -4.54 13.43 -7.92
N LYS A 195 -4.32 12.80 -9.07
CA LYS A 195 -4.84 13.28 -10.36
C LYS A 195 -6.36 13.23 -10.41
N THR A 196 -6.97 12.10 -10.02
CA THR A 196 -8.42 11.95 -10.02
C THR A 196 -9.07 12.86 -8.97
N ALA A 197 -8.44 13.04 -7.81
CA ALA A 197 -8.88 13.97 -6.77
C ALA A 197 -8.95 15.42 -7.29
N VAL A 198 -7.89 15.91 -7.90
CA VAL A 198 -7.84 17.25 -8.50
C VAL A 198 -8.89 17.42 -9.59
N LEU A 199 -9.04 16.44 -10.48
CA LEU A 199 -10.04 16.47 -11.55
C LEU A 199 -11.47 16.44 -11.01
N SER A 200 -11.73 15.71 -9.93
CA SER A 200 -13.03 15.65 -9.26
C SER A 200 -13.41 17.04 -8.72
N VAL A 201 -12.51 17.68 -7.98
CA VAL A 201 -12.75 19.04 -7.46
C VAL A 201 -12.92 20.05 -8.60
N GLN A 202 -12.08 19.99 -9.63
CA GLN A 202 -12.21 20.89 -10.79
C GLN A 202 -13.56 20.75 -11.51
N LYS A 203 -13.97 19.49 -11.75
CA LYS A 203 -15.29 19.19 -12.33
C LYS A 203 -16.43 19.63 -11.41
N GLY A 204 -16.26 19.44 -10.09
CA GLY A 204 -17.20 19.87 -9.07
C GLY A 204 -17.43 21.37 -9.08
N ILE A 205 -16.36 22.17 -9.04
CA ILE A 205 -16.43 23.63 -9.12
C ILE A 205 -17.15 24.04 -10.43
N LYS A 206 -16.73 23.50 -11.56
CA LYS A 206 -17.34 23.79 -12.87
C LYS A 206 -18.85 23.49 -12.87
N LYS A 207 -19.27 22.35 -12.31
CA LYS A 207 -20.68 21.93 -12.20
C LYS A 207 -21.49 22.89 -11.33
N VAL A 208 -20.98 23.20 -10.13
CA VAL A 208 -21.69 24.01 -9.14
C VAL A 208 -21.81 25.46 -9.60
N THR A 209 -20.76 26.01 -10.17
CA THR A 209 -20.72 27.38 -10.71
C THR A 209 -21.36 27.53 -12.09
N ASN A 210 -21.97 26.48 -12.63
CA ASN A 210 -22.50 26.51 -13.99
C ASN A 210 -21.49 27.03 -15.03
N ASN A 211 -20.36 26.35 -15.18
CA ASN A 211 -19.25 26.77 -16.03
C ASN A 211 -18.66 28.14 -15.62
N TYR A 212 -18.47 28.38 -14.34
CA TYR A 212 -17.89 29.62 -13.77
C TYR A 212 -18.73 30.88 -13.98
N ARG A 213 -20.04 30.72 -14.26
CA ARG A 213 -20.99 31.82 -14.46
C ARG A 213 -21.77 32.21 -13.22
N CYS A 214 -21.87 31.34 -12.23
CA CYS A 214 -22.62 31.53 -11.00
C CYS A 214 -21.70 31.47 -9.78
N ASN A 215 -22.08 32.21 -8.74
CA ASN A 215 -21.40 32.16 -7.47
C ASN A 215 -21.55 30.78 -6.81
N ALA A 216 -20.50 30.35 -6.15
CA ALA A 216 -20.47 29.19 -5.27
C ALA A 216 -19.46 29.42 -4.15
N THR A 217 -19.63 28.68 -3.08
CA THR A 217 -18.73 28.70 -1.92
C THR A 217 -18.04 27.34 -1.79
N ILE A 218 -16.77 27.38 -1.48
CA ILE A 218 -15.93 26.21 -1.19
C ILE A 218 -15.64 26.17 0.30
N PHE A 219 -15.85 25.01 0.90
CA PHE A 219 -15.26 24.64 2.18
C PHE A 219 -14.16 23.62 1.96
N LYS A 220 -13.00 23.86 2.56
CA LYS A 220 -11.92 22.89 2.69
C LYS A 220 -11.68 22.58 4.15
N GLY A 221 -11.74 21.29 4.52
CA GLY A 221 -11.43 20.76 5.83
C GLY A 221 -10.16 19.89 5.82
N ASP A 222 -9.43 19.90 6.93
CA ASP A 222 -8.25 19.07 7.24
C ASP A 222 -8.41 18.55 8.68
N LEU A 223 -8.07 17.28 8.94
CA LEU A 223 -8.20 16.68 10.27
C LEU A 223 -6.93 16.85 11.10
N VAL A 224 -7.09 16.99 12.39
CA VAL A 224 -5.94 17.07 13.32
C VAL A 224 -5.38 15.69 13.56
N GLY A 225 -4.10 15.47 13.24
CA GLY A 225 -3.39 14.24 13.59
C GLY A 225 -4.13 12.96 13.17
N PHE A 226 -4.76 12.93 12.02
CA PHE A 226 -5.77 11.96 11.61
C PHE A 226 -5.45 10.51 12.04
N PHE A 227 -4.31 9.96 11.58
CA PHE A 227 -3.95 8.57 11.91
C PHE A 227 -3.74 8.36 13.42
N MET A 228 -3.22 9.37 14.12
CA MET A 228 -2.94 9.32 15.55
C MET A 228 -4.19 9.54 16.41
N SER A 229 -5.28 10.04 15.81
CA SER A 229 -6.54 10.32 16.50
C SER A 229 -7.56 9.18 16.40
N ILE A 230 -7.35 8.21 15.50
CA ILE A 230 -8.32 7.12 15.26
C ILE A 230 -8.43 6.25 16.52
N PRO A 231 -9.65 6.10 17.12
CA PRO A 231 -9.87 5.19 18.24
C PRO A 231 -9.80 3.73 17.76
N GLN A 232 -8.81 2.95 18.24
CA GLN A 232 -8.54 1.58 17.77
C GLN A 232 -9.75 0.65 18.02
N ARG A 233 -10.34 0.68 19.21
CA ARG A 233 -11.47 -0.21 19.54
C ARG A 233 -12.67 0.08 18.63
N ARG A 234 -13.05 1.36 18.46
CA ARG A 234 -14.14 1.73 17.56
C ARG A 234 -13.88 1.30 16.11
N MET A 235 -12.64 1.46 15.63
CA MET A 235 -12.23 0.96 14.30
C MET A 235 -12.40 -0.56 14.21
N CYS A 236 -11.92 -1.29 15.19
CA CYS A 236 -12.00 -2.75 15.26
C CYS A 236 -13.46 -3.22 15.24
N ASP A 237 -14.30 -2.65 16.12
CA ASP A 237 -15.71 -3.03 16.24
C ASP A 237 -16.45 -2.78 14.92
N LYS A 238 -16.25 -1.62 14.28
CA LYS A 238 -16.84 -1.31 12.96
C LYS A 238 -16.38 -2.24 11.85
N LEU A 239 -15.11 -2.62 11.83
CA LEU A 239 -14.61 -3.59 10.86
C LEU A 239 -15.23 -4.96 11.07
N LYS A 240 -15.34 -5.41 12.33
CA LYS A 240 -15.97 -6.70 12.68
C LYS A 240 -17.47 -6.71 12.32
N GLU A 241 -18.20 -5.66 12.67
CA GLU A 241 -19.61 -5.50 12.26
C GLU A 241 -19.76 -5.59 10.74
N PHE A 242 -18.91 -4.85 10.01
CA PHE A 242 -18.94 -4.84 8.56
C PHE A 242 -18.59 -6.21 7.94
N ILE A 243 -17.57 -6.89 8.44
CA ILE A 243 -17.17 -8.23 8.00
C ILE A 243 -18.32 -9.21 8.27
N ASN A 244 -18.91 -9.17 9.45
CA ASN A 244 -20.03 -10.04 9.80
C ASN A 244 -21.23 -9.86 8.86
N ALA A 245 -21.52 -8.62 8.49
CA ALA A 245 -22.65 -8.28 7.62
C ALA A 245 -22.41 -8.52 6.13
N GLN A 246 -21.19 -8.36 5.64
CA GLN A 246 -20.93 -8.27 4.18
C GLN A 246 -19.97 -9.33 3.65
N TYR A 247 -19.14 -9.95 4.51
CA TYR A 247 -18.19 -10.95 4.06
C TYR A 247 -18.79 -12.36 4.17
N HIS A 248 -18.86 -13.04 3.05
CA HIS A 248 -19.42 -14.41 2.94
C HIS A 248 -18.41 -15.41 2.37
N GLY A 249 -17.13 -15.04 2.33
CA GLY A 249 -16.06 -15.92 1.86
C GLY A 249 -15.52 -16.83 2.96
N ASP A 250 -14.60 -17.71 2.57
CA ASP A 250 -13.91 -18.62 3.45
C ASP A 250 -13.05 -17.88 4.49
N TYR A 251 -12.72 -18.55 5.57
CA TYR A 251 -11.86 -18.04 6.66
C TYR A 251 -12.39 -16.77 7.36
N LYS A 252 -13.70 -16.63 7.48
CA LYS A 252 -14.32 -15.45 8.09
C LYS A 252 -13.88 -15.22 9.53
N GLU A 253 -13.88 -16.27 10.35
CA GLU A 253 -13.48 -16.19 11.77
C GLU A 253 -11.99 -15.81 11.90
N MET A 254 -11.13 -16.40 11.07
CA MET A 254 -9.71 -16.03 10.99
C MET A 254 -9.55 -14.56 10.54
N LEU A 255 -10.32 -14.10 9.58
CA LEU A 255 -10.30 -12.69 9.14
C LEU A 255 -10.69 -11.74 10.27
N LEU A 256 -11.73 -12.06 11.04
CA LEU A 256 -12.16 -11.28 12.21
C LEU A 256 -11.08 -11.23 13.29
N TRP A 257 -10.47 -12.36 13.58
CA TRP A 257 -9.36 -12.46 14.53
C TRP A 257 -8.12 -11.66 14.08
N LEU A 258 -7.68 -11.82 12.82
CA LEU A 258 -6.54 -11.10 12.28
C LEU A 258 -6.76 -9.58 12.20
N VAL A 259 -7.98 -9.15 11.90
CA VAL A 259 -8.33 -7.72 11.92
C VAL A 259 -8.19 -7.16 13.33
N GLU A 260 -8.61 -7.89 14.36
CA GLU A 260 -8.40 -7.44 15.75
C GLU A 260 -6.92 -7.34 16.10
N ILE A 261 -6.13 -8.38 15.81
CA ILE A 261 -4.69 -8.38 16.05
C ILE A 261 -4.05 -7.15 15.37
N VAL A 262 -4.31 -6.94 14.07
CA VAL A 262 -3.66 -5.86 13.31
C VAL A 262 -4.10 -4.47 13.75
N VAL A 263 -5.39 -4.28 14.10
CA VAL A 263 -5.89 -2.97 14.54
C VAL A 263 -5.42 -2.63 15.95
N MET A 264 -5.38 -3.64 16.84
CA MET A 264 -4.99 -3.45 18.25
C MET A 264 -3.46 -3.51 18.45
N HIS A 265 -2.70 -3.88 17.42
CA HIS A 265 -1.24 -3.94 17.50
C HIS A 265 -0.63 -2.57 17.83
N ARG A 266 0.33 -2.57 18.76
CA ARG A 266 1.04 -1.40 19.28
C ARG A 266 2.53 -1.53 18.96
N PRO A 267 2.97 -1.30 17.70
CA PRO A 267 4.35 -1.50 17.29
C PRO A 267 5.33 -0.57 18.02
N GLU A 268 4.88 0.57 18.53
CA GLU A 268 5.72 1.49 19.31
C GLU A 268 6.18 0.91 20.65
N LYS A 269 5.53 -0.15 21.14
CA LYS A 269 5.95 -0.85 22.37
C LYS A 269 7.11 -1.82 22.13
N ASN A 270 7.27 -2.30 20.89
CA ASN A 270 8.34 -3.22 20.49
C ASN A 270 8.73 -2.97 19.02
N CYS A 271 9.69 -2.09 18.78
CA CYS A 271 10.21 -1.81 17.45
C CYS A 271 11.71 -1.59 17.44
N MET A 272 12.31 -1.87 16.29
CA MET A 272 13.71 -1.51 16.00
C MET A 272 13.75 -0.10 15.39
N PHE A 273 14.65 0.74 15.87
CA PHE A 273 14.84 2.08 15.33
C PHE A 273 15.84 2.07 14.16
N ASN A 274 15.44 2.64 13.04
CA ASN A 274 16.28 2.82 11.85
C ASN A 274 16.36 4.31 11.46
N SER A 275 16.54 5.18 12.44
CA SER A 275 16.83 6.61 12.33
C SER A 275 17.48 7.08 13.62
N ASN A 276 18.28 8.15 13.55
CA ASN A 276 18.92 8.71 14.74
C ASN A 276 17.87 9.37 15.66
N PRO A 277 18.01 9.29 16.99
CA PRO A 277 17.10 9.94 17.94
C PRO A 277 16.89 11.44 17.67
N GLU A 278 17.92 12.13 17.21
CA GLU A 278 17.88 13.55 16.83
C GLU A 278 16.89 13.86 15.71
N ASP A 279 16.61 12.89 14.86
CA ASP A 279 15.70 13.03 13.73
C ASP A 279 14.23 13.27 14.19
N TRP A 280 13.88 12.88 15.43
CA TRP A 280 12.57 13.16 16.03
C TRP A 280 12.41 14.60 16.49
N VAL A 281 13.49 15.40 16.55
CA VAL A 281 13.41 16.82 16.87
C VAL A 281 12.56 17.55 15.85
N GLY A 282 11.53 18.24 16.31
CA GLY A 282 10.56 18.96 15.45
C GLY A 282 9.36 18.13 14.98
N LEU A 283 9.27 16.83 15.30
CA LEU A 283 8.05 16.06 15.09
C LEU A 283 6.98 16.49 16.11
N GLN A 284 5.83 16.96 15.63
CA GLN A 284 4.70 17.35 16.46
C GLN A 284 4.13 16.14 17.23
N ALA A 285 3.70 16.33 18.46
CA ALA A 285 3.15 15.25 19.31
C ALA A 285 2.00 14.49 18.63
N ASN A 286 1.10 15.21 17.98
CA ASN A 286 -0.05 14.64 17.24
C ASN A 286 0.32 13.94 15.92
N LYS A 287 1.61 13.67 15.67
CA LYS A 287 2.13 12.93 14.51
C LYS A 287 3.05 11.79 14.89
N SER A 288 3.17 11.50 16.19
CA SER A 288 3.97 10.42 16.72
C SER A 288 3.07 9.40 17.42
N LEU A 289 3.24 8.13 17.09
CA LEU A 289 2.52 7.02 17.73
C LEU A 289 2.99 6.85 19.18
N PHE A 290 4.27 7.11 19.49
CA PHE A 290 4.80 7.08 20.86
C PHE A 290 4.13 8.10 21.80
N ARG A 291 3.49 9.13 21.24
CA ARG A 291 2.84 10.22 22.01
C ARG A 291 1.32 10.18 21.88
N CYS A 292 0.75 9.11 21.32
CA CYS A 292 -0.69 8.92 21.26
C CYS A 292 -1.26 8.59 22.63
N GLU A 293 -2.49 9.01 22.85
CA GLU A 293 -3.31 8.52 23.97
C GLU A 293 -3.51 7.02 23.85
N GLU A 294 -3.64 6.34 24.98
CA GLU A 294 -3.91 4.89 24.97
C GLU A 294 -5.22 4.59 24.26
N GLY A 295 -5.23 3.49 23.47
CA GLY A 295 -6.38 3.10 22.66
C GLY A 295 -6.61 3.94 21.40
N ARG A 296 -5.70 4.87 21.08
CA ARG A 296 -5.72 5.67 19.86
C ARG A 296 -4.47 5.47 19.02
N GLY A 297 -4.58 5.80 17.77
CA GLY A 297 -3.47 5.81 16.82
C GLY A 297 -3.35 4.55 15.98
N MET A 298 -3.03 4.77 14.71
CA MET A 298 -2.77 3.71 13.73
C MET A 298 -1.36 3.90 13.16
N PRO A 299 -0.51 2.85 13.12
CA PRO A 299 0.86 2.96 12.64
C PRO A 299 0.89 3.32 11.15
N ILE A 300 1.57 4.42 10.79
CA ILE A 300 1.76 4.80 9.39
C ILE A 300 2.85 3.90 8.79
N GLY A 301 2.58 3.29 7.65
CA GLY A 301 3.52 2.44 6.91
C GLY A 301 2.90 1.17 6.36
N ASN A 302 1.82 0.69 6.97
CA ASN A 302 1.17 -0.56 6.62
C ASN A 302 0.00 -0.37 5.66
N LEU A 303 -0.24 -1.38 4.81
CA LEU A 303 -1.34 -1.37 3.84
C LEU A 303 -2.71 -1.32 4.53
N THR A 304 -2.90 -2.12 5.59
CA THR A 304 -4.14 -2.15 6.37
C THR A 304 -4.48 -0.81 7.00
N THR A 305 -3.50 -0.10 7.56
CA THR A 305 -3.72 1.23 8.14
C THR A 305 -4.34 2.19 7.13
N GLN A 306 -3.85 2.20 5.90
CA GLN A 306 -4.37 3.08 4.85
C GLN A 306 -5.79 2.72 4.43
N GLN A 307 -6.06 1.43 4.27
CA GLN A 307 -7.37 0.93 3.84
C GLN A 307 -8.42 1.06 4.95
N PHE A 308 -8.05 0.72 6.18
CA PHE A 308 -8.94 0.82 7.34
C PHE A 308 -9.27 2.29 7.68
N ALA A 309 -8.28 3.18 7.58
CA ALA A 309 -8.54 4.62 7.75
C ALA A 309 -9.48 5.15 6.67
N ASN A 310 -9.36 4.66 5.44
CA ASN A 310 -10.28 5.02 4.35
C ASN A 310 -11.70 4.48 4.59
N PHE A 311 -11.82 3.24 5.03
CA PHE A 311 -13.08 2.63 5.47
C PHE A 311 -13.72 3.40 6.64
N TYR A 312 -12.95 3.77 7.66
CA TYR A 312 -13.42 4.55 8.80
C TYR A 312 -14.05 5.87 8.39
N MET A 313 -13.41 6.56 7.44
CA MET A 313 -13.92 7.82 6.89
C MET A 313 -15.13 7.65 5.96
N ALA A 314 -15.45 6.44 5.51
CA ALA A 314 -16.66 6.22 4.70
C ALA A 314 -17.95 6.51 5.47
N GLU A 315 -17.96 6.38 6.80
CA GLU A 315 -19.06 6.83 7.66
C GLU A 315 -19.28 8.34 7.56
N PHE A 316 -18.19 9.11 7.63
CA PHE A 316 -18.22 10.56 7.46
C PHE A 316 -18.65 10.96 6.05
N ASP A 317 -18.12 10.28 5.02
CA ASP A 317 -18.52 10.52 3.62
C ASP A 317 -20.01 10.30 3.43
N GLY A 318 -20.56 9.21 3.97
CA GLY A 318 -21.99 8.89 3.92
C GLY A 318 -22.83 9.97 4.59
N TYR A 319 -22.43 10.44 5.77
CA TYR A 319 -23.11 11.51 6.50
C TYR A 319 -23.14 12.83 5.71
N VAL A 320 -22.00 13.25 5.17
CA VAL A 320 -21.93 14.47 4.34
C VAL A 320 -22.82 14.37 3.12
N LEU A 321 -22.79 13.23 2.42
CA LEU A 321 -23.63 12.99 1.25
C LEU A 321 -25.11 13.00 1.58
N GLN A 322 -25.51 12.42 2.72
CA GLN A 322 -26.89 12.42 3.20
C GLN A 322 -27.37 13.86 3.46
N CYS A 323 -26.58 14.68 4.15
CA CYS A 323 -26.91 16.09 4.39
C CYS A 323 -27.08 16.89 3.09
N LEU A 324 -26.15 16.70 2.14
CA LEU A 324 -26.18 17.38 0.84
C LEU A 324 -27.40 16.96 0.00
N GLN A 325 -27.75 15.68 0.02
CA GLN A 325 -28.91 15.14 -0.69
C GLN A 325 -30.23 15.61 -0.05
N ALA A 326 -30.34 15.58 1.27
CA ALA A 326 -31.51 16.06 2.01
C ALA A 326 -31.80 17.54 1.70
N HIS A 327 -30.76 18.38 1.74
CA HIS A 327 -30.91 19.79 1.38
C HIS A 327 -31.32 19.98 -0.09
N LYS A 328 -30.75 19.19 -1.00
CA LYS A 328 -31.15 19.21 -2.42
C LYS A 328 -32.63 18.88 -2.59
N HIS A 329 -33.15 17.88 -1.87
CA HIS A 329 -34.58 17.54 -1.90
C HIS A 329 -35.44 18.66 -1.33
N GLN A 330 -35.04 19.29 -0.22
CA GLN A 330 -35.73 20.45 0.36
C GLN A 330 -35.79 21.61 -0.62
N MET A 331 -34.68 22.00 -1.25
CA MET A 331 -34.63 23.08 -2.23
C MET A 331 -35.48 22.79 -3.47
N ARG A 332 -35.51 21.53 -3.92
CA ARG A 332 -36.37 21.13 -5.03
C ARG A 332 -37.86 21.33 -4.73
N ARG A 333 -38.29 21.03 -3.49
CA ARG A 333 -39.68 21.30 -3.05
C ARG A 333 -40.01 22.81 -3.08
N GLN A 334 -39.03 23.65 -2.80
CA GLN A 334 -39.13 25.12 -2.86
C GLN A 334 -38.91 25.69 -4.27
N LYS A 335 -38.81 24.82 -5.31
CA LYS A 335 -38.52 25.21 -6.71
C LYS A 335 -37.16 25.95 -6.85
N LYS A 336 -36.25 25.83 -5.88
CA LYS A 336 -34.89 26.39 -5.89
C LYS A 336 -33.90 25.39 -6.39
N ARG A 337 -32.88 25.88 -7.08
CA ARG A 337 -31.80 25.01 -7.66
C ARG A 337 -30.63 24.96 -6.71
N PHE A 338 -30.37 23.80 -6.10
CA PHE A 338 -29.20 23.52 -5.31
C PHE A 338 -28.22 22.63 -6.10
N ARG A 339 -26.96 23.07 -6.20
CA ARG A 339 -25.85 22.34 -6.82
C ARG A 339 -24.75 22.16 -5.80
N TRP A 340 -24.17 20.99 -5.79
CA TRP A 340 -23.09 20.65 -4.87
C TRP A 340 -22.09 19.66 -5.48
N SER A 341 -20.91 19.58 -4.86
CA SER A 341 -19.88 18.58 -5.09
C SER A 341 -19.12 18.31 -3.79
N TYR A 342 -18.72 17.07 -3.58
CA TYR A 342 -17.91 16.62 -2.46
C TYR A 342 -16.77 15.75 -2.96
N SER A 343 -15.58 15.91 -2.41
CA SER A 343 -14.39 15.09 -2.73
C SER A 343 -13.46 15.02 -1.53
N ARG A 344 -12.93 13.83 -1.24
CA ARG A 344 -11.99 13.57 -0.15
C ARG A 344 -10.71 12.89 -0.64
N PHE A 345 -9.60 13.22 0.00
CA PHE A 345 -8.31 12.56 -0.17
C PHE A 345 -7.66 12.38 1.21
N VAL A 346 -7.76 11.18 1.77
CA VAL A 346 -7.37 10.81 3.14
C VAL A 346 -8.15 11.67 4.16
N ASP A 347 -7.48 12.63 4.79
CA ASP A 347 -7.96 13.59 5.78
C ASP A 347 -8.36 14.95 5.19
N ASP A 348 -7.89 15.25 3.99
CA ASP A 348 -8.24 16.48 3.24
C ASP A 348 -9.57 16.30 2.49
N PHE A 349 -10.55 17.18 2.70
CA PHE A 349 -11.79 17.12 1.94
C PHE A 349 -12.31 18.50 1.52
N ILE A 350 -13.08 18.50 0.45
CA ILE A 350 -13.65 19.72 -0.15
C ILE A 350 -15.14 19.54 -0.39
N ILE A 351 -15.94 20.50 0.07
CA ILE A 351 -17.34 20.65 -0.27
C ILE A 351 -17.49 21.94 -1.06
N VAL A 352 -18.22 21.88 -2.17
CA VAL A 352 -18.56 23.04 -3.00
C VAL A 352 -20.06 23.09 -3.15
N CYS A 353 -20.72 24.21 -2.85
CA CYS A 353 -22.13 24.40 -3.15
C CYS A 353 -22.47 25.86 -3.43
N ASN A 354 -23.67 26.08 -3.99
CA ASN A 354 -24.18 27.42 -4.31
C ASN A 354 -25.06 28.04 -3.22
N ASP A 355 -25.06 27.45 -2.03
CA ASP A 355 -25.75 27.95 -0.84
C ASP A 355 -24.74 28.10 0.29
N LYS A 356 -24.35 29.34 0.58
CA LYS A 356 -23.32 29.65 1.58
C LYS A 356 -23.82 29.41 3.00
N GLU A 357 -25.07 29.75 3.30
CA GLU A 357 -25.63 29.60 4.64
C GLU A 357 -25.75 28.12 5.01
N PHE A 358 -26.31 27.32 4.10
CA PHE A 358 -26.33 25.87 4.27
C PHE A 358 -24.92 25.30 4.49
N LEU A 359 -23.93 25.75 3.71
CA LEU A 359 -22.56 25.26 3.85
C LEU A 359 -21.96 25.55 5.23
N MET A 360 -22.21 26.74 5.76
CA MET A 360 -21.74 27.10 7.12
C MET A 360 -22.37 26.21 8.19
N ASN A 361 -23.67 25.96 8.09
CA ASN A 361 -24.37 25.03 8.98
C ASN A 361 -23.88 23.59 8.83
N LEU A 362 -23.62 23.14 7.59
CA LEU A 362 -23.08 21.82 7.31
C LEU A 362 -21.66 21.65 7.93
N VAL A 363 -20.82 22.67 7.91
CA VAL A 363 -19.48 22.63 8.52
C VAL A 363 -19.57 22.34 10.01
N ASN A 364 -20.51 22.97 10.74
CA ASN A 364 -20.72 22.69 12.16
C ASN A 364 -21.17 21.23 12.39
N LYS A 365 -22.11 20.76 11.59
CA LYS A 365 -22.56 19.35 11.63
C LYS A 365 -21.43 18.37 11.28
N CYS A 366 -20.54 18.72 10.36
CA CYS A 366 -19.34 17.93 10.07
C CYS A 366 -18.40 17.85 11.28
N ASP A 367 -18.22 18.95 12.00
CA ASP A 367 -17.37 18.99 13.19
C ASP A 367 -17.97 18.11 14.31
N GLU A 368 -19.27 18.23 14.57
CA GLU A 368 -19.99 17.37 15.51
C GLU A 368 -19.87 15.88 15.16
N LYS A 369 -20.09 15.53 13.89
CA LYS A 369 -19.96 14.14 13.43
C LYS A 369 -18.54 13.61 13.56
N LEU A 370 -17.54 14.41 13.26
CA LEU A 370 -16.14 14.02 13.44
C LEU A 370 -15.78 13.83 14.92
N LEU A 371 -16.29 14.70 15.81
CA LEU A 371 -16.10 14.53 17.25
C LEU A 371 -16.74 13.24 17.77
N GLU A 372 -17.94 12.90 17.32
CA GLU A 372 -18.59 11.60 17.60
C GLU A 372 -17.73 10.41 17.14
N MET A 373 -17.01 10.57 16.03
CA MET A 373 -16.07 9.58 15.51
C MET A 373 -14.71 9.60 16.23
N GLY A 374 -14.51 10.45 17.23
CA GLY A 374 -13.23 10.62 17.93
C GLY A 374 -12.18 11.40 17.14
N LEU A 375 -12.59 12.11 16.09
CA LEU A 375 -11.76 12.92 15.22
C LEU A 375 -12.07 14.42 15.41
N SER A 376 -11.21 15.31 14.93
CA SER A 376 -11.47 16.76 15.01
C SER A 376 -10.96 17.49 13.77
N LEU A 377 -11.70 18.54 13.38
CA LEU A 377 -11.27 19.46 12.35
C LEU A 377 -10.17 20.40 12.85
N HIS A 378 -9.19 20.66 11.98
CA HIS A 378 -8.11 21.57 12.29
C HIS A 378 -8.62 23.03 12.29
N LYS A 379 -8.73 23.68 13.46
CA LYS A 379 -9.30 25.03 13.62
C LYS A 379 -8.69 26.07 12.68
N HIS A 380 -7.39 26.05 12.47
CA HIS A 380 -6.65 27.05 11.66
C HIS A 380 -6.51 26.68 10.17
N LYS A 381 -7.02 25.53 9.73
CA LYS A 381 -6.99 25.10 8.32
C LYS A 381 -8.39 24.87 7.75
N ARG A 382 -9.37 25.53 8.32
CA ARG A 382 -10.74 25.61 7.78
C ARG A 382 -10.80 26.80 6.83
N TYR A 383 -11.04 26.53 5.56
CA TYR A 383 -11.15 27.58 4.57
C TYR A 383 -12.57 27.58 3.99
N ILE A 384 -13.30 28.68 4.23
CA ILE A 384 -14.57 28.95 3.55
C ILE A 384 -14.34 30.16 2.68
N GLN A 385 -14.46 30.00 1.38
CA GLN A 385 -14.17 31.06 0.43
C GLN A 385 -15.00 30.96 -0.84
N PRO A 386 -15.19 32.07 -1.58
CA PRO A 386 -15.81 32.02 -2.89
C PRO A 386 -15.03 31.13 -3.86
N ALA A 387 -15.73 30.40 -4.73
CA ALA A 387 -15.13 29.46 -5.67
C ALA A 387 -14.22 30.12 -6.72
N ASN A 388 -14.43 31.41 -7.01
CA ASN A 388 -13.59 32.19 -7.90
C ASN A 388 -12.20 32.51 -7.31
N HIS A 389 -11.98 32.34 -6.03
CA HIS A 389 -10.66 32.44 -5.40
C HIS A 389 -9.83 31.16 -5.60
N GLY A 390 -10.42 30.10 -6.19
CA GLY A 390 -9.74 28.82 -6.33
C GLY A 390 -9.55 28.07 -5.02
N VAL A 391 -8.88 26.93 -5.04
CA VAL A 391 -8.60 26.14 -3.84
C VAL A 391 -7.32 25.32 -4.00
N MET A 392 -6.57 25.22 -2.90
CA MET A 392 -5.41 24.32 -2.81
C MET A 392 -5.88 22.92 -2.38
N PHE A 393 -5.62 21.90 -3.22
CA PHE A 393 -5.95 20.52 -2.91
C PHE A 393 -4.87 19.57 -3.40
N VAL A 394 -4.42 18.66 -2.53
CA VAL A 394 -3.34 17.67 -2.79
C VAL A 394 -2.16 18.23 -3.60
N GLY A 395 -1.64 19.39 -3.16
CA GLY A 395 -0.48 20.03 -3.78
C GLY A 395 -0.75 20.77 -5.10
N THR A 396 -2.03 20.92 -5.48
CA THR A 396 -2.47 21.60 -6.69
C THR A 396 -3.38 22.77 -6.35
N TYR A 397 -3.11 23.94 -6.92
CA TYR A 397 -4.00 25.09 -6.85
C TYR A 397 -4.96 25.03 -8.05
N ILE A 398 -6.25 24.87 -7.77
CA ILE A 398 -7.32 24.74 -8.76
C ILE A 398 -8.03 26.09 -8.85
N HIS A 399 -7.98 26.73 -10.00
CA HIS A 399 -8.54 28.05 -10.20
C HIS A 399 -9.11 28.21 -11.61
N ASN A 400 -10.35 28.60 -11.75
CA ASN A 400 -11.03 28.92 -13.01
C ASN A 400 -10.76 27.89 -14.13
N GLY A 401 -10.94 26.59 -13.82
CA GLY A 401 -10.76 25.51 -14.79
C GLY A 401 -9.31 25.17 -15.11
N ARG A 402 -8.33 25.79 -14.46
CA ARG A 402 -6.91 25.53 -14.63
C ARG A 402 -6.30 24.99 -13.34
N ASN A 403 -5.27 24.16 -13.50
CA ASN A 403 -4.53 23.56 -12.39
C ASN A 403 -3.10 24.06 -12.38
N TYR A 404 -2.62 24.55 -11.23
CA TYR A 404 -1.28 25.07 -11.03
C TYR A 404 -0.56 24.28 -9.94
N LEU A 405 0.76 24.27 -9.95
CA LEU A 405 1.55 23.79 -8.83
C LEU A 405 1.45 24.75 -7.64
N SER A 406 1.55 24.23 -6.44
CA SER A 406 1.74 25.07 -5.27
C SER A 406 3.14 25.71 -5.29
N ASN A 407 3.28 26.94 -4.79
CA ASN A 407 4.58 27.63 -4.68
C ASN A 407 5.58 26.78 -3.87
N ARG A 408 5.13 26.08 -2.84
CA ARG A 408 5.96 25.15 -2.07
C ARG A 408 6.53 24.02 -2.92
N THR A 409 5.74 23.45 -3.84
CA THR A 409 6.22 22.39 -4.76
C THR A 409 7.20 22.95 -5.78
N ILE A 410 6.94 24.16 -6.29
CA ILE A 410 7.83 24.87 -7.21
C ILE A 410 9.19 25.11 -6.53
N GLY A 411 9.22 25.77 -5.37
CA GLY A 411 10.45 26.09 -4.65
C GLY A 411 11.28 24.84 -4.32
N ARG A 412 10.65 23.79 -3.82
CA ARG A 412 11.36 22.52 -3.54
C ARG A 412 11.96 21.87 -4.78
N PHE A 413 11.26 21.94 -5.91
CA PHE A 413 11.81 21.41 -7.15
C PHE A 413 13.01 22.22 -7.62
N GLU A 414 12.94 23.54 -7.52
CA GLU A 414 14.06 24.45 -7.86
C GLU A 414 15.27 24.19 -6.95
N GLU A 415 15.07 24.14 -5.62
CA GLU A 415 16.12 23.82 -4.66
C GLU A 415 16.79 22.46 -4.96
N ARG A 416 16.00 21.44 -5.26
CA ARG A 416 16.52 20.11 -5.57
C ARG A 416 17.34 20.12 -6.87
N VAL A 417 16.86 20.80 -7.91
CA VAL A 417 17.58 20.91 -9.18
C VAL A 417 18.89 21.66 -9.00
N HIS A 418 18.89 22.79 -8.27
CA HIS A 418 20.11 23.53 -7.97
C HIS A 418 21.11 22.72 -7.14
N GLY A 419 20.62 21.96 -6.14
CA GLY A 419 21.46 21.07 -5.37
C GLY A 419 22.12 19.98 -6.23
N PHE A 420 21.40 19.41 -7.18
CA PHE A 420 21.96 18.43 -8.12
C PHE A 420 23.00 19.04 -9.07
N ILE A 421 22.75 20.25 -9.58
CA ILE A 421 23.72 20.95 -10.41
C ILE A 421 25.02 21.18 -9.63
N LYS A 422 24.90 21.70 -8.39
CA LYS A 422 26.07 21.93 -7.52
C LYS A 422 26.82 20.62 -7.27
N TYR A 423 26.12 19.56 -6.87
CA TYR A 423 26.70 18.26 -6.63
C TYR A 423 27.45 17.68 -7.84
N LEU A 424 26.84 17.75 -9.03
CA LEU A 424 27.44 17.25 -10.27
C LEU A 424 28.71 18.03 -10.69
N ASN A 425 28.79 19.32 -10.37
CA ASN A 425 29.97 20.14 -10.64
C ASN A 425 31.11 19.88 -9.64
N GLU A 426 30.78 19.65 -8.36
CA GLU A 426 31.76 19.42 -7.31
C GLU A 426 32.36 18.01 -7.38
N HIS A 427 31.61 16.99 -7.86
CA HIS A 427 32.01 15.57 -7.87
C HIS A 427 32.18 15.02 -9.29
N GLU A 428 32.54 15.85 -10.26
CA GLU A 428 32.56 15.47 -11.69
C GLU A 428 33.37 14.20 -12.00
N LYS A 429 34.45 13.94 -11.26
CA LYS A 429 35.37 12.81 -11.48
C LYS A 429 34.92 11.50 -10.79
N GLU A 430 34.05 11.58 -9.81
CA GLU A 430 33.67 10.46 -8.92
C GLU A 430 32.23 9.98 -9.07
N ILE A 431 31.47 10.61 -9.99
CA ILE A 431 30.03 10.35 -10.14
C ILE A 431 29.78 8.94 -10.66
N THR A 432 29.01 8.20 -9.91
CA THR A 432 28.54 6.84 -10.25
C THR A 432 27.29 6.85 -11.13
N ILE A 433 27.07 5.76 -11.88
CA ILE A 433 25.85 5.57 -12.67
C ILE A 433 24.61 5.57 -11.77
N THR A 434 24.69 4.97 -10.59
CA THR A 434 23.59 4.90 -9.61
C THR A 434 23.16 6.29 -9.15
N GLU A 435 24.10 7.20 -8.90
CA GLU A 435 23.78 8.58 -8.54
C GLU A 435 23.14 9.35 -9.70
N LEU A 436 23.62 9.14 -10.91
CA LEU A 436 23.00 9.73 -12.10
C LEU A 436 21.58 9.21 -12.31
N GLU A 437 21.33 7.93 -12.07
CA GLU A 437 19.99 7.34 -12.10
C GLU A 437 19.10 7.94 -11.00
N HIS A 438 19.59 8.08 -9.79
CA HIS A 438 18.86 8.74 -8.70
C HIS A 438 18.46 10.18 -9.04
N ILE A 439 19.38 10.96 -9.60
CA ILE A 439 19.12 12.34 -10.06
C ILE A 439 18.04 12.34 -11.15
N ARG A 440 18.18 11.48 -12.17
CA ARG A 440 17.20 11.31 -13.24
C ARG A 440 15.82 11.02 -12.68
N ASP A 441 15.72 10.06 -11.80
CA ASP A 441 14.43 9.56 -11.30
C ASP A 441 13.77 10.58 -10.36
N THR A 442 14.56 11.26 -9.55
CA THR A 442 14.08 12.37 -8.71
C THR A 442 13.49 13.49 -9.56
N ILE A 443 14.22 13.99 -10.56
CA ILE A 443 13.73 15.06 -11.45
C ILE A 443 12.49 14.59 -12.24
N ASN A 444 12.50 13.35 -12.76
CA ASN A 444 11.36 12.79 -13.48
C ASN A 444 10.13 12.60 -12.61
N SER A 445 10.28 12.32 -11.32
CA SER A 445 9.19 12.28 -10.35
C SER A 445 8.50 13.66 -10.24
N TYR A 446 9.27 14.73 -10.07
CA TYR A 446 8.73 16.10 -10.07
C TYR A 446 8.07 16.45 -11.40
N LEU A 447 8.68 16.10 -12.53
CA LEU A 447 8.11 16.34 -13.87
C LEU A 447 6.82 15.52 -14.07
N GLY A 448 6.73 14.32 -13.52
CA GLY A 448 5.50 13.52 -13.46
C GLY A 448 4.38 14.27 -12.74
N PHE A 449 4.70 14.90 -11.61
CA PHE A 449 3.75 15.73 -10.86
C PHE A 449 3.32 16.99 -11.62
N CYS A 450 4.16 17.51 -12.52
CA CYS A 450 3.82 18.63 -13.39
C CYS A 450 2.78 18.29 -14.47
N LYS A 451 2.57 17.02 -14.82
CA LYS A 451 1.63 16.60 -15.87
C LYS A 451 0.19 17.01 -15.52
N GLY A 452 -0.53 17.49 -16.54
CA GLY A 452 -1.93 17.93 -16.37
C GLY A 452 -2.10 19.28 -15.65
N ARG A 453 -1.00 20.00 -15.41
CA ARG A 453 -0.98 21.35 -14.81
C ARG A 453 -0.39 22.37 -15.76
N GLN A 454 -0.70 23.66 -15.54
CA GLN A 454 -0.17 24.78 -16.33
C GLN A 454 1.31 25.06 -15.96
N THR A 455 2.20 24.18 -16.40
CA THR A 455 3.60 24.17 -15.96
C THR A 455 4.61 24.24 -17.10
N TYR A 456 4.17 24.42 -18.35
CA TYR A 456 5.09 24.39 -19.50
C TYR A 456 6.24 25.41 -19.38
N ARG A 457 5.92 26.68 -19.08
CA ARG A 457 6.94 27.75 -18.93
C ARG A 457 7.90 27.43 -17.79
N PHE A 458 7.39 26.94 -16.68
CA PHE A 458 8.19 26.52 -15.53
C PHE A 458 9.12 25.35 -15.89
N ARG A 459 8.57 24.28 -16.50
CA ARG A 459 9.38 23.13 -16.93
C ARG A 459 10.44 23.52 -17.96
N LYS A 460 10.11 24.38 -18.93
CA LYS A 460 11.07 24.90 -19.91
C LYS A 460 12.23 25.61 -19.23
N ARG A 461 11.95 26.46 -18.24
CA ARG A 461 12.97 27.20 -17.50
C ARG A 461 13.85 26.25 -16.67
N ILE A 462 13.27 25.46 -15.77
CA ILE A 462 14.05 24.68 -14.81
C ILE A 462 14.81 23.51 -15.46
N VAL A 463 14.17 22.77 -16.38
CA VAL A 463 14.83 21.67 -17.10
C VAL A 463 15.83 22.23 -18.11
N GLY A 464 15.53 23.38 -18.72
CA GLY A 464 16.46 24.04 -19.61
C GLY A 464 17.77 24.43 -18.92
N GLN A 465 17.69 25.08 -17.76
CA GLN A 465 18.83 25.38 -16.90
C GLN A 465 19.62 24.14 -16.49
N PHE A 466 18.91 23.09 -16.04
CA PHE A 466 19.54 21.84 -15.66
C PHE A 466 20.32 21.21 -16.83
N ILE A 467 19.69 21.09 -18.02
CA ILE A 467 20.32 20.47 -19.18
C ILE A 467 21.50 21.30 -19.68
N LEU A 468 21.41 22.63 -19.64
CA LEU A 468 22.53 23.53 -20.08
C LEU A 468 23.79 23.22 -19.24
N GLN A 469 23.67 23.04 -17.95
CA GLN A 469 24.80 22.79 -17.05
C GLN A 469 25.21 21.31 -16.95
N CYS A 470 24.28 20.39 -17.17
CA CYS A 470 24.50 18.94 -17.00
C CYS A 470 24.41 18.17 -18.33
N GLN A 471 24.62 18.82 -19.48
CA GLN A 471 24.48 18.21 -20.82
C GLN A 471 25.45 17.05 -21.06
N LYS A 472 26.53 16.96 -20.31
CA LYS A 472 27.49 15.84 -20.34
C LYS A 472 26.80 14.53 -19.99
N TYR A 473 25.85 14.54 -19.04
CA TYR A 473 25.20 13.38 -18.46
C TYR A 473 23.78 13.18 -18.99
N PHE A 474 23.03 14.27 -19.19
CA PHE A 474 21.59 14.22 -19.45
C PHE A 474 21.19 14.91 -20.75
N PHE A 475 20.02 14.50 -21.24
CA PHE A 475 19.29 15.22 -22.27
C PHE A 475 17.79 15.23 -21.98
N ARG A 476 17.07 16.21 -22.51
CA ARG A 476 15.63 16.36 -22.32
C ARG A 476 14.81 15.64 -23.38
N SER A 477 13.61 15.22 -23.03
CA SER A 477 12.58 14.83 -24.00
C SER A 477 11.87 16.06 -24.59
N ALA A 478 11.09 15.84 -25.65
CA ALA A 478 10.20 16.86 -26.20
C ALA A 478 9.30 17.44 -25.08
N HIS A 479 8.99 18.74 -25.20
CA HIS A 479 8.14 19.49 -24.27
C HIS A 479 8.60 19.48 -22.79
N TYR A 480 9.86 19.16 -22.49
CA TYR A 480 10.43 19.16 -21.13
C TYR A 480 9.67 18.26 -20.15
N ASN A 481 9.16 17.13 -20.64
CA ASN A 481 8.35 16.20 -19.83
C ASN A 481 9.18 15.18 -19.06
N LYS A 482 10.40 14.90 -19.52
CA LYS A 482 11.36 13.98 -18.90
C LYS A 482 12.79 14.38 -19.20
N ILE A 483 13.71 14.01 -18.34
CA ILE A 483 15.14 13.94 -18.63
C ILE A 483 15.55 12.47 -18.78
N LYS A 484 16.60 12.22 -19.56
CA LYS A 484 17.14 10.89 -19.85
C LYS A 484 18.67 10.94 -19.73
N LEU A 485 19.26 9.83 -19.29
CA LEU A 485 20.71 9.66 -19.34
C LEU A 485 21.19 9.51 -20.78
N ARG A 486 22.34 10.09 -21.08
CA ARG A 486 23.04 9.86 -22.36
C ARG A 486 23.46 8.40 -22.45
N ARG A 487 23.55 7.86 -23.69
CA ARG A 487 23.76 6.43 -23.97
C ARG A 487 24.95 5.84 -23.19
N LYS A 488 26.05 6.55 -23.09
CA LYS A 488 27.28 6.11 -22.39
C LYS A 488 27.12 5.93 -20.88
N PHE A 489 26.07 6.48 -20.26
CA PHE A 489 25.77 6.36 -18.82
C PHE A 489 24.51 5.50 -18.56
N ARG A 490 24.05 4.72 -19.54
CA ARG A 490 22.97 3.78 -19.33
C ARG A 490 23.56 2.43 -18.92
N PRO A 491 22.97 1.74 -17.95
CA PRO A 491 23.39 0.37 -17.64
C PRO A 491 23.25 -0.49 -18.91
N ILE A 492 24.24 -1.34 -19.13
CA ILE A 492 24.35 -2.20 -20.33
C ILE A 492 23.29 -3.31 -20.29
N PHE A 493 22.81 -3.65 -19.07
CA PHE A 493 21.72 -4.61 -18.84
C PHE A 493 20.64 -4.03 -17.95
N LYS A 494 19.41 -4.19 -18.37
CA LYS A 494 18.23 -4.16 -17.54
C LYS A 494 17.56 -5.50 -17.62
#